data_189ef7c14a06e779616c6c481b7949ce
#
_entry.id   189ef7c14a06e779616c6c481b7949ce
#
_cell.length_a   1.000
_cell.length_b   1.000
_cell.length_c   1.000
_cell.angle_alpha   90.00
_cell.angle_beta   90.00
_cell.angle_gamma   90.00
#
_symmetry.space_group_name_H-M   'P 1'
#
loop_
_entity.id
_entity.type
_entity.pdbx_description
1 polymer ?
#
loop_
_entity_poly.entity_id
_entity_poly.type
_entity_poly.pdbx_seq_one_letter_code
_entity_poly.pdbx_strand_id
1 'polypeptide(L)'
;ENRPPVERRKAEKERERRMTYADMFSKVKGMMMEADVSTVNEHLAYQFNVTGEAEGIFYAEVKEGKLYVEPYEYYDRDAIFTCSAETLFKINEGKLDPVLAVTLGKLKVEGNIDKALYLKKLIDSRKAEQNAIKKTQKQK
;
A
#
# COMPACT_ATOMS: atom_id res chain seq x y z
N GLU A 1 35.54 6.94 9.83
CA GLU A 1 34.70 8.10 9.89
C GLU A 1 35.21 9.11 10.91
N ASN A 2 35.42 10.38 10.48
CA ASN A 2 36.03 11.41 11.32
C ASN A 2 35.05 12.19 12.21
N ARG A 3 33.80 11.78 12.28
CA ARG A 3 32.80 12.44 13.11
C ARG A 3 32.97 12.11 14.61
N PRO A 4 32.67 13.06 15.51
CA PRO A 4 32.65 12.76 16.95
C PRO A 4 31.70 11.64 17.31
N PRO A 5 31.95 10.86 18.38
CA PRO A 5 31.09 9.74 18.78
C PRO A 5 29.63 10.08 18.97
N VAL A 6 29.31 11.28 19.46
CA VAL A 6 27.92 11.75 19.67
C VAL A 6 27.20 11.93 18.34
N GLU A 7 27.85 12.51 17.34
CA GLU A 7 27.28 12.70 16.00
C GLU A 7 27.10 11.37 15.28
N ARG A 8 28.03 10.41 15.46
CA ARG A 8 27.89 9.05 14.91
C ARG A 8 26.66 8.34 15.46
N ARG A 9 26.40 8.46 16.76
CA ARG A 9 25.22 7.85 17.40
C ARG A 9 23.93 8.48 16.88
N LYS A 10 23.92 9.81 16.70
CA LYS A 10 22.76 10.49 16.11
C LYS A 10 22.50 10.03 14.69
N ALA A 11 23.55 9.94 13.87
CA ALA A 11 23.43 9.48 12.48
C ALA A 11 22.94 8.04 12.39
N GLU A 12 23.43 7.16 13.29
CA GLU A 12 22.97 5.78 13.37
C GLU A 12 21.49 5.69 13.75
N LYS A 13 21.05 6.47 14.76
CA LYS A 13 19.65 6.53 15.18
C LYS A 13 18.76 7.05 14.07
N GLU A 14 19.21 8.04 13.31
CA GLU A 14 18.46 8.57 12.16
C GLU A 14 18.30 7.50 11.08
N ARG A 15 19.37 6.75 10.78
CA ARG A 15 19.31 5.64 9.82
C ARG A 15 18.37 4.53 10.28
N GLU A 16 18.38 4.20 11.56
CA GLU A 16 17.47 3.21 12.14
C GLU A 16 16.00 3.65 12.08
N ARG A 17 15.75 4.97 12.14
CA ARG A 17 14.38 5.53 12.04
C ARG A 17 13.89 5.62 10.61
N ARG A 18 14.79 5.62 9.64
CA ARG A 18 14.40 5.70 8.24
C ARG A 18 13.78 4.39 7.78
N MET A 19 12.62 4.52 7.18
CA MET A 19 11.98 3.37 6.57
C MET A 19 12.71 2.98 5.30
N THR A 20 13.14 1.72 5.22
CA THR A 20 13.73 1.17 3.99
C THR A 20 12.63 0.70 3.06
N TYR A 21 12.97 0.48 1.78
CA TYR A 21 12.05 -0.15 0.84
C TYR A 21 11.59 -1.52 1.35
N ALA A 22 12.50 -2.34 1.87
CA ALA A 22 12.15 -3.66 2.39
C ALA A 22 11.13 -3.59 3.54
N ASP A 23 11.30 -2.63 4.45
CA ASP A 23 10.36 -2.41 5.57
C ASP A 23 8.99 -1.98 5.06
N MET A 24 8.97 -1.02 4.15
CA MET A 24 7.74 -0.54 3.52
C MET A 24 7.01 -1.67 2.80
N PHE A 25 7.73 -2.41 1.97
CA PHE A 25 7.13 -3.50 1.20
C PHE A 25 6.54 -4.58 2.11
N SER A 26 7.28 -4.99 3.13
CA SER A 26 6.81 -6.00 4.10
C SER A 26 5.53 -5.55 4.79
N LYS A 27 5.47 -4.29 5.23
CA LYS A 27 4.31 -3.73 5.92
C LYS A 27 3.09 -3.65 4.99
N VAL A 28 3.27 -3.12 3.79
CA VAL A 28 2.18 -2.98 2.80
C VAL A 28 1.68 -4.36 2.36
N LYS A 29 2.58 -5.28 2.09
CA LYS A 29 2.20 -6.66 1.71
C LYS A 29 1.35 -7.30 2.80
N GLY A 30 1.75 -7.16 4.06
CA GLY A 30 0.96 -7.67 5.19
C GLY A 30 -0.45 -7.10 5.22
N MET A 31 -0.59 -5.80 4.98
CA MET A 31 -1.91 -5.16 4.92
C MET A 31 -2.73 -5.63 3.73
N MET A 32 -2.14 -5.68 2.54
CA MET A 32 -2.85 -6.07 1.31
C MET A 32 -3.29 -7.53 1.34
N MET A 33 -2.48 -8.43 1.90
CA MET A 33 -2.80 -9.86 1.97
C MET A 33 -3.98 -10.17 2.89
N GLU A 34 -4.45 -9.22 3.67
CA GLU A 34 -5.67 -9.37 4.47
C GLU A 34 -6.95 -9.27 3.62
N ALA A 35 -6.85 -8.75 2.40
CA ALA A 35 -8.02 -8.61 1.52
C ALA A 35 -8.50 -9.97 1.01
N ASP A 36 -9.81 -10.18 1.04
CA ASP A 36 -10.43 -11.36 0.45
C ASP A 36 -10.76 -11.07 -1.01
N VAL A 37 -10.05 -11.73 -1.91
CA VAL A 37 -10.25 -11.58 -3.36
C VAL A 37 -10.85 -12.84 -4.00
N SER A 38 -11.32 -13.78 -3.18
CA SER A 38 -11.81 -15.08 -3.67
C SER A 38 -13.02 -14.96 -4.62
N THR A 39 -13.79 -13.88 -4.52
CA THR A 39 -14.96 -13.64 -5.38
C THR A 39 -14.64 -12.77 -6.59
N VAL A 40 -13.40 -12.32 -6.75
CA VAL A 40 -12.98 -11.50 -7.89
C VAL A 40 -12.77 -12.40 -9.10
N ASN A 41 -13.57 -12.20 -10.14
CA ASN A 41 -13.55 -13.04 -11.35
C ASN A 41 -12.66 -12.50 -12.47
N GLU A 42 -12.24 -11.24 -12.38
CA GLU A 42 -11.38 -10.66 -13.41
C GLU A 42 -9.93 -10.60 -12.96
N HIS A 43 -9.03 -10.58 -13.94
CA HIS A 43 -7.61 -10.37 -13.70
C HIS A 43 -7.35 -8.89 -13.47
N LEU A 44 -6.72 -8.57 -12.34
CA LEU A 44 -6.35 -7.20 -11.99
C LEU A 44 -4.86 -7.14 -11.72
N ALA A 45 -4.18 -6.17 -12.29
CA ALA A 45 -2.74 -5.99 -12.08
C ALA A 45 -2.43 -4.51 -11.84
N TYR A 46 -1.90 -4.21 -10.68
CA TYR A 46 -1.57 -2.84 -10.26
C TYR A 46 -0.08 -2.73 -9.95
N GLN A 47 0.56 -1.70 -10.49
CA GLN A 47 1.91 -1.36 -10.11
C GLN A 47 1.89 -0.17 -9.15
N PHE A 48 2.71 -0.22 -8.13
CA PHE A 48 2.85 0.85 -7.14
C PHE A 48 4.26 1.42 -7.23
N ASN A 49 4.34 2.71 -7.51
CA ASN A 49 5.58 3.46 -7.50
C ASN A 49 5.61 4.28 -6.21
N VAL A 50 6.41 3.84 -5.25
CA VAL A 50 6.55 4.53 -3.96
C VAL A 50 7.66 5.56 -4.07
N THR A 51 7.35 6.79 -3.68
CA THR A 51 8.29 7.93 -3.72
C THR A 51 8.78 8.27 -2.32
N GLY A 52 9.89 9.00 -2.25
CA GLY A 52 10.45 9.51 -1.00
C GLY A 52 11.38 8.52 -0.32
N GLU A 53 11.30 8.45 1.01
CA GLU A 53 12.25 7.72 1.85
C GLU A 53 12.33 6.22 1.55
N ALA A 54 11.20 5.59 1.29
CA ALA A 54 11.12 4.15 1.01
C ALA A 54 10.93 3.87 -0.48
N GLU A 55 11.54 4.67 -1.33
CA GLU A 55 11.41 4.63 -2.78
C GLU A 55 11.60 3.24 -3.36
N GLY A 56 10.72 2.87 -4.28
CA GLY A 56 10.79 1.60 -5.00
C GLY A 56 9.48 1.22 -5.66
N ILE A 57 9.48 0.11 -6.35
CA ILE A 57 8.36 -0.39 -7.14
C ILE A 57 7.95 -1.77 -6.63
N PHE A 58 6.66 -2.04 -6.62
CA PHE A 58 6.13 -3.38 -6.42
C PHE A 58 4.81 -3.51 -7.17
N TYR A 59 4.29 -4.74 -7.28
CA TYR A 59 2.99 -4.94 -7.89
C TYR A 59 2.06 -5.77 -6.99
N ALA A 60 0.76 -5.59 -7.22
CA ALA A 60 -0.29 -6.44 -6.67
C ALA A 60 -1.12 -6.97 -7.81
N GLU A 61 -1.32 -8.29 -7.85
CA GLU A 61 -2.05 -8.97 -8.89
C GLU A 61 -3.13 -9.85 -8.30
N VAL A 62 -4.35 -9.75 -8.84
CA VAL A 62 -5.44 -10.68 -8.54
C VAL A 62 -5.63 -11.58 -9.74
N LYS A 63 -5.47 -12.88 -9.54
CA LYS A 63 -5.59 -13.89 -10.59
C LYS A 63 -6.23 -15.16 -10.02
N GLU A 64 -7.32 -15.59 -10.65
CA GLU A 64 -8.02 -16.81 -10.24
C GLU A 64 -8.39 -16.83 -8.76
N GLY A 65 -8.87 -15.69 -8.25
CA GLY A 65 -9.30 -15.55 -6.86
C GLY A 65 -8.16 -15.50 -5.84
N LYS A 66 -6.92 -15.31 -6.29
CA LYS A 66 -5.74 -15.22 -5.42
C LYS A 66 -5.04 -13.89 -5.59
N LEU A 67 -4.48 -13.37 -4.50
CA LEU A 67 -3.73 -12.13 -4.47
C LEU A 67 -2.24 -12.42 -4.39
N TYR A 68 -1.48 -11.79 -5.28
CA TYR A 68 -0.02 -11.86 -5.32
C TYR A 68 0.52 -10.44 -5.14
N VAL A 69 1.41 -10.26 -4.17
CA VAL A 69 2.09 -8.97 -3.93
C VAL A 69 3.59 -9.24 -3.94
N GLU A 70 4.29 -8.73 -4.96
CA GLU A 70 5.68 -9.04 -5.20
C GLU A 70 6.53 -7.79 -5.47
N PRO A 71 7.81 -7.79 -5.07
CA PRO A 71 8.66 -6.59 -5.14
C PRO A 71 9.27 -6.37 -6.54
N TYR A 72 8.46 -6.47 -7.57
CA TYR A 72 8.90 -6.37 -8.97
C TYR A 72 7.99 -5.44 -9.75
N GLU A 73 8.49 -4.98 -10.90
CA GLU A 73 7.69 -4.29 -11.90
C GLU A 73 6.78 -5.30 -12.61
N TYR A 74 5.54 -4.91 -12.89
CA TYR A 74 4.60 -5.72 -13.65
C TYR A 74 4.37 -5.10 -15.01
N TYR A 75 4.84 -5.77 -16.06
CA TYR A 75 4.80 -5.24 -17.43
C TYR A 75 3.37 -5.02 -17.94
N ASP A 76 2.48 -5.97 -17.69
CA ASP A 76 1.09 -5.97 -18.19
C ASP A 76 0.11 -5.37 -17.18
N ARG A 77 0.50 -4.28 -16.55
CA ARG A 77 -0.28 -3.62 -15.51
C ARG A 77 -1.50 -2.90 -16.08
N ASP A 78 -2.61 -2.98 -15.36
CA ASP A 78 -3.84 -2.26 -15.67
C ASP A 78 -3.79 -0.80 -15.25
N ALA A 79 -3.16 -0.53 -14.12
CA ALA A 79 -3.01 0.82 -13.57
C ALA A 79 -1.72 0.96 -12.78
N ILE A 80 -1.24 2.19 -12.68
CA ILE A 80 -0.06 2.56 -11.88
C ILE A 80 -0.50 3.58 -10.84
N PHE A 81 -0.14 3.31 -9.57
CA PHE A 81 -0.36 4.22 -8.46
C PHE A 81 0.98 4.76 -7.99
N THR A 82 1.10 6.09 -7.91
CA THR A 82 2.32 6.74 -7.44
C THR A 82 1.99 7.57 -6.20
N CYS A 83 2.66 7.29 -5.10
CA CYS A 83 2.49 8.01 -3.84
C CYS A 83 3.65 7.74 -2.88
N SER A 84 3.68 8.47 -1.76
CA SER A 84 4.64 8.20 -0.70
C SER A 84 4.22 6.96 0.10
N ALA A 85 5.17 6.40 0.85
CA ALA A 85 4.88 5.28 1.75
C ALA A 85 3.82 5.65 2.79
N GLU A 86 3.91 6.84 3.37
CA GLU A 86 2.93 7.32 4.36
C GLU A 86 1.52 7.35 3.78
N THR A 87 1.35 7.91 2.58
CA THR A 87 0.05 7.96 1.90
C THR A 87 -0.48 6.56 1.64
N LEU A 88 0.37 5.66 1.16
CA LEU A 88 0.00 4.28 0.87
C LEU A 88 -0.48 3.54 2.13
N PHE A 89 0.22 3.73 3.25
CA PHE A 89 -0.19 3.14 4.53
C PHE A 89 -1.55 3.66 4.98
N LYS A 90 -1.77 4.97 4.92
CA LYS A 90 -3.05 5.58 5.32
C LYS A 90 -4.21 5.09 4.48
N ILE A 91 -4.01 4.91 3.19
CA ILE A 91 -5.03 4.35 2.30
C ILE A 91 -5.34 2.91 2.70
N ASN A 92 -4.32 2.08 2.92
CA ASN A 92 -4.51 0.69 3.30
C ASN A 92 -5.10 0.52 4.70
N GLU A 93 -4.83 1.45 5.60
CA GLU A 93 -5.42 1.46 6.95
C GLU A 93 -6.85 2.00 6.97
N GLY A 94 -7.36 2.49 5.85
CA GLY A 94 -8.68 3.10 5.76
C GLY A 94 -8.77 4.50 6.37
N LYS A 95 -7.63 5.15 6.62
CA LYS A 95 -7.55 6.50 7.20
C LYS A 95 -7.60 7.61 6.16
N LEU A 96 -7.36 7.27 4.90
CA LEU A 96 -7.38 8.22 3.79
C LEU A 96 -8.08 7.58 2.60
N ASP A 97 -9.14 8.23 2.12
CA ASP A 97 -9.84 7.79 0.92
C ASP A 97 -8.96 8.01 -0.32
N PRO A 98 -8.80 6.99 -1.18
CA PRO A 98 -7.95 7.12 -2.38
C PRO A 98 -8.40 8.23 -3.33
N VAL A 99 -9.71 8.45 -3.49
CA VAL A 99 -10.22 9.53 -4.35
C VAL A 99 -9.84 10.90 -3.79
N LEU A 100 -9.97 11.08 -2.47
CA LEU A 100 -9.53 12.30 -1.80
C LEU A 100 -8.02 12.49 -1.96
N ALA A 101 -7.24 11.42 -1.84
CA ALA A 101 -5.79 11.46 -2.02
C ALA A 101 -5.41 11.98 -3.41
N VAL A 102 -6.13 11.56 -4.46
CA VAL A 102 -5.93 12.08 -5.83
C VAL A 102 -6.25 13.57 -5.89
N THR A 103 -7.37 13.97 -5.32
CA THR A 103 -7.78 15.39 -5.27
C THR A 103 -6.76 16.26 -4.56
N LEU A 104 -6.15 15.76 -3.49
CA LEU A 104 -5.13 16.49 -2.72
C LEU A 104 -3.73 16.44 -3.36
N GLY A 105 -3.58 15.74 -4.48
CA GLY A 105 -2.29 15.58 -5.14
C GLY A 105 -1.33 14.62 -4.45
N LYS A 106 -1.82 13.82 -3.51
CA LYS A 106 -1.02 12.83 -2.76
C LYS A 106 -0.91 11.48 -3.46
N LEU A 107 -1.85 11.19 -4.35
CA LEU A 107 -1.89 9.95 -5.13
C LEU A 107 -2.06 10.29 -6.61
N LYS A 108 -1.18 9.74 -7.44
CA LYS A 108 -1.30 9.82 -8.89
C LYS A 108 -1.73 8.46 -9.42
N VAL A 109 -2.72 8.45 -10.30
CA VAL A 109 -3.25 7.23 -10.92
C VAL A 109 -3.13 7.35 -12.45
N GLU A 110 -2.54 6.32 -13.07
CA GLU A 110 -2.38 6.22 -14.51
C GLU A 110 -2.92 4.88 -14.99
N GLY A 111 -3.45 4.84 -16.22
CA GLY A 111 -3.93 3.61 -16.83
C GLY A 111 -5.44 3.46 -16.81
N ASN A 112 -5.92 2.25 -16.59
CA ASN A 112 -7.35 1.93 -16.60
C ASN A 112 -8.04 2.39 -15.32
N ILE A 113 -8.83 3.46 -15.43
CA ILE A 113 -9.48 4.07 -14.27
C ILE A 113 -10.55 3.15 -13.65
N ASP A 114 -11.29 2.41 -14.46
CA ASP A 114 -12.31 1.48 -13.96
C ASP A 114 -11.70 0.39 -13.09
N LYS A 115 -10.57 -0.17 -13.50
CA LYS A 115 -9.85 -1.15 -12.70
C LYS A 115 -9.21 -0.53 -11.47
N ALA A 116 -8.73 0.72 -11.56
CA ALA A 116 -8.23 1.45 -10.40
C ALA A 116 -9.34 1.65 -9.36
N LEU A 117 -10.54 2.00 -9.77
CA LEU A 117 -11.70 2.13 -8.88
C LEU A 117 -12.10 0.80 -8.24
N TYR A 118 -11.86 -0.30 -8.90
CA TYR A 118 -12.10 -1.63 -8.32
C TYR A 118 -11.23 -1.86 -7.07
N LEU A 119 -9.99 -1.40 -7.09
CA LEU A 119 -9.11 -1.47 -5.92
C LEU A 119 -9.73 -0.73 -4.72
N LYS A 120 -10.33 0.43 -4.96
CA LYS A 120 -11.04 1.17 -3.91
C LYS A 120 -12.15 0.34 -3.29
N LYS A 121 -12.93 -0.37 -4.12
CA LYS A 121 -14.01 -1.26 -3.63
C LYS A 121 -13.47 -2.36 -2.73
N LEU A 122 -12.33 -2.95 -3.07
CA LEU A 122 -11.70 -3.98 -2.24
C LEU A 122 -11.26 -3.43 -0.88
N ILE A 123 -10.70 -2.23 -0.85
CA ILE A 123 -10.30 -1.56 0.39
C ILE A 123 -11.52 -1.24 1.25
N ASP A 124 -12.57 -0.69 0.66
CA ASP A 124 -13.81 -0.33 1.37
C ASP A 124 -14.49 -1.57 1.96
N SER A 125 -14.52 -2.68 1.23
CA SER A 125 -15.07 -3.96 1.72
C SER A 125 -14.32 -4.46 2.94
N ARG A 126 -12.99 -4.43 2.91
CA ARG A 126 -12.15 -4.82 4.05
C ARG A 126 -12.43 -3.96 5.28
N LYS A 127 -12.56 -2.65 5.10
CA LYS A 127 -12.88 -1.72 6.16
C LYS A 127 -14.24 -2.01 6.79
N ALA A 128 -15.25 -2.29 5.98
CA ALA A 128 -16.60 -2.65 6.45
C ALA A 128 -16.58 -3.93 7.28
N GLU A 129 -15.87 -4.96 6.85
CA GLU A 129 -15.71 -6.21 7.61
C GLU A 129 -15.04 -5.98 8.96
N GLN A 130 -13.96 -5.21 9.00
CA GLN A 130 -13.25 -4.89 10.23
C GLN A 130 -14.14 -4.13 11.20
N ASN A 131 -14.95 -3.19 10.73
CA ASN A 131 -15.89 -2.44 11.54
C ASN A 131 -17.00 -3.35 12.10
N ALA A 132 -17.50 -4.29 11.31
CA ALA A 132 -18.51 -5.27 11.74
C ALA A 132 -17.95 -6.17 12.85
N ILE A 133 -16.73 -6.65 12.72
CA ILE A 133 -16.04 -7.46 13.73
C ILE A 133 -15.89 -6.68 15.03
N LYS A 134 -15.45 -5.42 14.96
CA LYS A 134 -15.31 -4.55 16.13
C LYS A 134 -16.63 -4.33 16.86
N LYS A 135 -17.72 -4.11 16.14
CA LYS A 135 -19.05 -3.96 16.72
C LYS A 135 -19.50 -5.23 17.45
N THR A 136 -19.26 -6.40 16.86
CA THR A 136 -19.57 -7.68 17.47
C THR A 136 -18.80 -7.90 18.75
N GLN A 137 -17.50 -7.57 18.77
CA GLN A 137 -16.65 -7.67 19.95
C GLN A 137 -17.08 -6.73 21.08
N LYS A 138 -17.57 -5.53 20.75
CA LYS A 138 -18.02 -4.55 21.74
C LYS A 138 -19.35 -4.94 22.41
N GLN A 139 -20.14 -5.81 21.80
CA GLN A 139 -21.42 -6.27 22.33
C GLN A 139 -21.28 -7.42 23.33
N LYS A 140 -20.07 -7.92 23.49
CA LYS A 140 -19.76 -8.91 24.52
C LYS A 140 -19.24 -8.20 25.78
#